data_47edd43f736b3c7094aed861bf0fbbc3
#
_entry.id   47edd43f736b3c7094aed861bf0fbbc3
#
_cell.length_a   1.000
_cell.length_b   1.000
_cell.length_c   1.000
_cell.angle_alpha   90.00
_cell.angle_beta   90.00
_cell.angle_gamma   90.00
#
_symmetry.space_group_name_H-M   'P 1'
#
loop_
_entity.id
_entity.type
_entity.pdbx_description
1 polymer ?
#
loop_
_entity_poly.entity_id
_entity_poly.type
_entity_poly.pdbx_seq_one_letter_code
_entity_poly.pdbx_strand_id
1 'polypeptide(L)'
;MYFGSVKFFKHLIYTVFFGWLAIATFLAVFFGVKYGLEAKKNAEIATAANAELDNINIPDGTTVEQLFLIMTAKGYSSQEILDIISSTDPQTLEDYIVAYAEENPGLFGEMISAGASVEDTSAEYTKLYPDLYADDPPAEFKEDDGTIYLTFDDGPSANLSDILYILNKYDIKATFFFCGGEDEISGERMKAVADAGHTIGIHSISHDYEKIYESVESYLADFYDTYKNVYEATGVKPQIFRFPGGSINNYNRLTYKQIIAEMTRRGFVYYDWNVSGEDAVHDADWTSIYNNVLTGIENNTSDKAIVLLHEKQQTVYVLEDVIDKLIADGYHFGQLDNTVKPINFSYRD
;
A
#
# COMPACT_ATOMS: atom_id res chain seq x y z
N MET A 1 32.34 -8.25 56.40
CA MET A 1 31.06 -7.55 56.57
C MET A 1 30.00 -8.61 56.76
N TYR A 2 29.21 -8.54 57.85
CA TYR A 2 28.17 -9.58 58.11
C TYR A 2 27.01 -9.39 57.13
N PHE A 3 26.57 -10.51 56.56
CA PHE A 3 25.37 -10.57 55.72
C PHE A 3 24.16 -10.06 56.52
N GLY A 4 23.45 -9.04 56.06
CA GLY A 4 22.31 -8.45 56.76
C GLY A 4 22.57 -7.18 57.55
N SER A 5 23.81 -6.67 57.64
CA SER A 5 24.11 -5.38 58.24
C SER A 5 23.65 -4.19 57.38
N VAL A 6 23.23 -3.08 58.03
CA VAL A 6 22.84 -1.84 57.31
C VAL A 6 23.97 -1.34 56.36
N LYS A 7 25.22 -1.55 56.76
CA LYS A 7 26.38 -1.23 55.92
C LYS A 7 26.47 -2.13 54.67
N PHE A 8 26.14 -3.42 54.79
CA PHE A 8 26.09 -4.36 53.68
C PHE A 8 25.01 -3.94 52.64
N PHE A 9 23.81 -3.64 53.13
CA PHE A 9 22.72 -3.19 52.26
C PHE A 9 23.01 -1.86 51.54
N LYS A 10 23.61 -0.89 52.28
CA LYS A 10 24.06 0.36 51.63
C LYS A 10 25.08 0.13 50.53
N HIS A 11 26.08 -0.73 50.76
CA HIS A 11 27.07 -1.06 49.74
C HIS A 11 26.46 -1.79 48.56
N LEU A 12 25.53 -2.72 48.82
CA LEU A 12 24.81 -3.42 47.76
C LEU A 12 23.98 -2.45 46.89
N ILE A 13 23.23 -1.53 47.55
CA ILE A 13 22.44 -0.50 46.82
C ILE A 13 23.36 0.38 45.99
N TYR A 14 24.47 0.87 46.53
CA TYR A 14 25.42 1.68 45.75
C TYR A 14 26.04 0.90 44.60
N THR A 15 26.41 -0.36 44.79
CA THR A 15 27.00 -1.19 43.72
C THR A 15 25.99 -1.42 42.59
N VAL A 16 24.72 -1.71 42.95
CA VAL A 16 23.65 -1.89 41.97
C VAL A 16 23.36 -0.57 41.24
N PHE A 17 23.24 0.54 41.97
CA PHE A 17 22.96 1.86 41.37
C PHE A 17 24.07 2.31 40.45
N PHE A 18 25.32 2.23 40.86
CA PHE A 18 26.46 2.61 39.99
C PHE A 18 26.66 1.64 38.81
N GLY A 19 26.34 0.36 39.02
CA GLY A 19 26.30 -0.62 37.92
C GLY A 19 25.26 -0.27 36.87
N TRP A 20 24.05 0.07 37.26
CA TRP A 20 22.99 0.54 36.37
C TRP A 20 23.37 1.87 35.65
N LEU A 21 23.93 2.81 36.39
CA LEU A 21 24.39 4.09 35.83
C LEU A 21 25.48 3.88 34.78
N ALA A 22 26.43 3.00 35.04
CA ALA A 22 27.48 2.67 34.08
C ALA A 22 26.91 2.00 32.82
N ILE A 23 25.96 1.08 32.97
CA ILE A 23 25.28 0.43 31.83
C ILE A 23 24.48 1.47 31.05
N ALA A 24 23.70 2.32 31.71
CA ALA A 24 22.94 3.36 31.05
C ALA A 24 23.83 4.35 30.27
N THR A 25 24.97 4.75 30.85
CA THR A 25 25.95 5.61 30.20
C THR A 25 26.59 4.91 29.00
N PHE A 26 26.93 3.63 29.14
CA PHE A 26 27.49 2.84 28.04
C PHE A 26 26.50 2.72 26.89
N LEU A 27 25.23 2.41 27.17
CA LEU A 27 24.17 2.34 26.16
C LEU A 27 23.96 3.69 25.47
N ALA A 28 23.89 4.78 26.24
CA ALA A 28 23.75 6.12 25.68
C ALA A 28 24.90 6.50 24.75
N VAL A 29 26.14 6.19 25.13
CA VAL A 29 27.33 6.41 24.28
C VAL A 29 27.32 5.48 23.08
N PHE A 30 26.99 4.20 23.27
CA PHE A 30 26.95 3.22 22.19
C PHE A 30 25.91 3.59 21.14
N PHE A 31 24.68 3.92 21.56
CA PHE A 31 23.63 4.36 20.63
C PHE A 31 23.98 5.72 20.01
N GLY A 32 24.50 6.68 20.78
CA GLY A 32 24.95 7.96 20.26
C GLY A 32 26.03 7.82 19.17
N VAL A 33 27.03 6.93 19.38
CA VAL A 33 28.05 6.64 18.37
C VAL A 33 27.45 5.92 17.16
N LYS A 34 26.57 4.94 17.38
CA LYS A 34 25.91 4.21 16.30
C LYS A 34 25.08 5.15 15.42
N TYR A 35 24.19 5.95 16.03
CA TYR A 35 23.38 6.93 15.29
C TYR A 35 24.23 8.01 14.62
N GLY A 36 25.32 8.46 15.26
CA GLY A 36 26.25 9.41 14.66
C GLY A 36 27.00 8.82 13.45
N LEU A 37 27.35 7.54 13.48
CA LEU A 37 27.97 6.85 12.35
C LEU A 37 26.96 6.64 11.19
N GLU A 38 25.72 6.28 11.50
CA GLU A 38 24.66 6.15 10.50
C GLU A 38 24.33 7.51 9.87
N ALA A 39 24.19 8.57 10.67
CA ALA A 39 23.96 9.92 10.17
C ALA A 39 25.12 10.41 9.28
N LYS A 40 26.38 10.12 9.67
CA LYS A 40 27.54 10.45 8.84
C LYS A 40 27.55 9.67 7.53
N LYS A 41 27.24 8.36 7.57
CA LYS A 41 27.14 7.53 6.38
C LYS A 41 26.05 8.05 5.44
N ASN A 42 24.88 8.38 5.98
CA ASN A 42 23.77 8.94 5.18
C ASN A 42 24.14 10.29 4.56
N ALA A 43 24.84 11.16 5.29
CA ALA A 43 25.36 12.42 4.75
C ALA A 43 26.42 12.23 3.65
N GLU A 44 27.28 11.21 3.79
CA GLU A 44 28.25 10.85 2.74
C GLU A 44 27.55 10.30 1.48
N ILE A 45 26.49 9.48 1.65
CA ILE A 45 25.67 8.97 0.55
C ILE A 45 24.94 10.12 -0.14
N ALA A 46 24.28 11.02 0.61
CA ALA A 46 23.61 12.19 0.07
C ALA A 46 24.57 13.12 -0.69
N THR A 47 25.78 13.33 -0.17
CA THR A 47 26.82 14.14 -0.85
C THR A 47 27.28 13.48 -2.14
N ALA A 48 27.42 12.15 -2.15
CA ALA A 48 27.78 11.41 -3.35
C ALA A 48 26.63 11.43 -4.39
N ALA A 49 25.38 11.28 -3.94
CA ALA A 49 24.20 11.37 -4.80
C ALA A 49 24.07 12.76 -5.43
N ASN A 50 24.25 13.84 -4.66
CA ASN A 50 24.23 15.21 -5.20
C ASN A 50 25.34 15.44 -6.23
N ALA A 51 26.57 14.95 -5.96
CA ALA A 51 27.67 15.06 -6.91
C ALA A 51 27.40 14.24 -8.21
N GLU A 52 26.66 13.15 -8.11
CA GLU A 52 26.25 12.35 -9.26
C GLU A 52 25.19 13.08 -10.08
N LEU A 53 24.22 13.72 -9.42
CA LEU A 53 23.20 14.57 -10.07
C LEU A 53 23.84 15.77 -10.78
N ASP A 54 24.82 16.44 -10.15
CA ASP A 54 25.58 17.53 -10.78
C ASP A 54 26.26 17.12 -12.09
N ASN A 55 26.71 15.84 -12.20
CA ASN A 55 27.31 15.30 -13.40
C ASN A 55 26.30 14.91 -14.50
N ILE A 56 25.04 14.72 -14.13
CA ILE A 56 24.00 14.23 -15.06
C ILE A 56 23.42 15.37 -15.88
N ASN A 57 23.49 16.60 -15.42
CA ASN A 57 22.94 17.78 -16.08
C ASN A 57 21.43 17.58 -16.34
N ILE A 58 20.60 17.76 -15.31
CA ILE A 58 19.16 17.43 -15.27
C ILE A 58 18.31 18.67 -15.60
N PRO A 59 17.25 18.59 -16.47
CA PRO A 59 16.38 19.70 -16.82
C PRO A 59 15.48 20.23 -15.68
N ASP A 60 15.28 21.54 -15.67
CA ASP A 60 14.28 22.22 -14.86
C ASP A 60 12.85 21.76 -15.19
N GLY A 61 12.06 21.38 -14.15
CA GLY A 61 10.69 20.86 -14.31
C GLY A 61 10.60 19.38 -14.73
N THR A 62 11.75 18.66 -14.73
CA THR A 62 11.76 17.21 -14.93
C THR A 62 11.06 16.52 -13.74
N THR A 63 10.03 15.73 -13.98
CA THR A 63 9.45 14.91 -12.94
C THR A 63 10.43 13.81 -12.51
N VAL A 64 10.20 13.18 -11.36
CA VAL A 64 11.02 12.06 -10.88
C VAL A 64 11.05 10.92 -11.92
N GLU A 65 9.93 10.70 -12.62
CA GLU A 65 9.84 9.70 -13.69
C GLU A 65 10.76 10.05 -14.88
N GLN A 66 10.76 11.32 -15.27
CA GLN A 66 11.62 11.80 -16.36
C GLN A 66 13.10 11.73 -15.99
N LEU A 67 13.45 12.05 -14.73
CA LEU A 67 14.78 11.86 -14.17
C LEU A 67 15.21 10.39 -14.26
N PHE A 68 14.33 9.47 -13.89
CA PHE A 68 14.59 8.04 -13.98
C PHE A 68 14.90 7.62 -15.44
N LEU A 69 14.10 8.08 -16.40
CA LEU A 69 14.34 7.79 -17.84
C LEU A 69 15.66 8.35 -18.34
N ILE A 70 16.01 9.58 -17.96
CA ILE A 70 17.29 10.22 -18.32
C ILE A 70 18.47 9.41 -17.78
N MET A 71 18.42 9.03 -16.52
CA MET A 71 19.47 8.25 -15.86
C MET A 71 19.59 6.86 -16.48
N THR A 72 18.47 6.21 -16.77
CA THR A 72 18.43 4.91 -17.46
C THR A 72 19.06 5.02 -18.86
N ALA A 73 18.75 6.07 -19.62
CA ALA A 73 19.34 6.33 -20.93
C ALA A 73 20.87 6.59 -20.86
N LYS A 74 21.36 7.08 -19.71
CA LYS A 74 22.78 7.26 -19.42
C LYS A 74 23.47 6.00 -18.90
N GLY A 75 22.73 4.90 -18.71
CA GLY A 75 23.26 3.60 -18.34
C GLY A 75 23.26 3.28 -16.84
N TYR A 76 22.59 4.10 -16.00
CA TYR A 76 22.40 3.78 -14.59
C TYR A 76 21.42 2.63 -14.42
N SER A 77 21.67 1.73 -13.51
CA SER A 77 20.73 0.69 -13.13
C SER A 77 19.57 1.28 -12.30
N SER A 78 18.43 0.62 -12.30
CA SER A 78 17.26 1.04 -11.52
C SER A 78 17.57 1.20 -10.02
N GLN A 79 18.46 0.35 -9.48
CA GLN A 79 18.84 0.44 -8.06
C GLN A 79 19.71 1.68 -7.78
N GLU A 80 20.68 1.98 -8.64
CA GLU A 80 21.51 3.19 -8.52
C GLU A 80 20.66 4.46 -8.61
N ILE A 81 19.67 4.47 -9.51
CA ILE A 81 18.74 5.60 -9.66
C ILE A 81 17.89 5.78 -8.40
N LEU A 82 17.33 4.70 -7.87
CA LEU A 82 16.54 4.74 -6.62
C LEU A 82 17.37 5.19 -5.42
N ASP A 83 18.61 4.72 -5.31
CA ASP A 83 19.53 5.11 -4.24
C ASP A 83 19.85 6.62 -4.31
N ILE A 84 20.05 7.16 -5.51
CA ILE A 84 20.30 8.59 -5.74
C ILE A 84 19.05 9.41 -5.39
N ILE A 85 17.89 9.06 -5.93
CA ILE A 85 16.64 9.79 -5.70
C ILE A 85 16.26 9.76 -4.21
N SER A 86 16.35 8.59 -3.55
CA SER A 86 15.99 8.46 -2.14
C SER A 86 16.96 9.13 -1.17
N SER A 87 18.20 9.40 -1.63
CA SER A 87 19.26 10.04 -0.83
C SER A 87 19.32 11.55 -1.04
N THR A 88 18.61 12.08 -2.04
CA THR A 88 18.58 13.50 -2.37
C THR A 88 17.43 14.19 -1.64
N ASP A 89 17.71 15.37 -1.07
CA ASP A 89 16.69 16.22 -0.46
C ASP A 89 15.66 16.65 -1.53
N PRO A 90 14.33 16.56 -1.23
CA PRO A 90 13.27 16.85 -2.20
C PRO A 90 13.38 18.24 -2.83
N GLN A 91 13.77 19.29 -2.08
CA GLN A 91 13.92 20.62 -2.60
C GLN A 91 15.12 20.73 -3.56
N THR A 92 16.23 20.10 -3.19
CA THR A 92 17.42 20.01 -4.05
C THR A 92 17.10 19.26 -5.33
N LEU A 93 16.30 18.18 -5.26
CA LEU A 93 15.87 17.42 -6.43
C LEU A 93 14.99 18.28 -7.35
N GLU A 94 14.06 19.06 -6.79
CA GLU A 94 13.18 19.97 -7.53
C GLU A 94 13.99 21.10 -8.19
N ASP A 95 14.96 21.70 -7.49
CA ASP A 95 15.85 22.72 -8.03
C ASP A 95 16.71 22.20 -9.20
N TYR A 96 17.17 20.95 -9.14
CA TYR A 96 17.88 20.28 -10.25
C TYR A 96 16.98 20.01 -11.45
N ILE A 97 15.76 19.57 -11.16
CA ILE A 97 14.73 19.30 -12.16
C ILE A 97 14.38 20.57 -12.92
N VAL A 98 14.29 21.73 -12.23
CA VAL A 98 13.99 23.04 -12.81
C VAL A 98 15.16 23.54 -13.68
N ALA A 99 16.45 23.42 -13.31
CA ALA A 99 17.60 23.97 -14.04
C ALA A 99 17.92 23.28 -15.39
N TYR A 100 17.58 22.04 -15.59
CA TYR A 100 17.90 21.29 -16.83
C TYR A 100 16.83 21.42 -17.92
N ALA A 101 15.55 21.71 -17.59
CA ALA A 101 14.51 21.93 -18.61
C ALA A 101 14.78 23.17 -19.47
N GLU A 102 15.41 24.21 -18.89
CA GLU A 102 15.78 25.41 -19.60
C GLU A 102 16.92 25.21 -20.61
N GLU A 103 17.82 24.25 -20.34
CA GLU A 103 18.99 23.98 -21.20
C GLU A 103 18.71 23.00 -22.34
N ASN A 104 17.62 22.19 -22.30
CA ASN A 104 17.35 21.14 -23.26
C ASN A 104 15.91 21.08 -23.78
N PRO A 105 15.36 22.18 -24.35
CA PRO A 105 13.96 22.26 -24.77
C PRO A 105 13.55 21.26 -25.87
N GLY A 106 14.52 20.74 -26.65
CA GLY A 106 14.26 19.73 -27.70
C GLY A 106 14.05 18.33 -27.17
N LEU A 107 14.81 17.94 -26.15
CA LEU A 107 14.68 16.63 -25.48
C LEU A 107 13.36 16.54 -24.70
N PHE A 108 12.92 17.66 -24.16
CA PHE A 108 11.64 17.79 -23.43
C PHE A 108 10.44 17.70 -24.36
N GLY A 109 10.54 18.27 -25.58
CA GLY A 109 9.49 18.16 -26.59
C GLY A 109 9.30 16.73 -27.11
N GLU A 110 10.40 15.98 -27.26
CA GLU A 110 10.36 14.56 -27.62
C GLU A 110 9.93 13.66 -26.46
N MET A 111 10.26 14.00 -25.21
CA MET A 111 9.83 13.25 -24.01
C MET A 111 8.40 13.58 -23.60
N ILE A 112 7.93 14.83 -23.77
CA ILE A 112 6.51 15.19 -23.61
C ILE A 112 5.67 14.57 -24.74
N SER A 113 6.21 14.44 -25.96
CA SER A 113 5.57 13.72 -27.05
C SER A 113 5.72 12.19 -26.93
N ALA A 114 6.72 11.69 -26.20
CA ALA A 114 6.88 10.28 -25.82
C ALA A 114 6.21 9.95 -24.45
N GLY A 115 6.03 10.93 -23.56
CA GLY A 115 5.02 10.96 -22.50
C GLY A 115 3.67 11.28 -23.13
N ALA A 116 3.37 10.50 -24.18
CA ALA A 116 2.17 10.58 -25.00
C ALA A 116 0.97 10.87 -24.12
N SER A 117 0.13 11.75 -24.61
CA SER A 117 -1.23 11.90 -24.13
C SER A 117 -1.78 10.53 -23.75
N VAL A 118 -2.42 10.42 -22.61
CA VAL A 118 -3.15 9.22 -22.13
C VAL A 118 -4.02 8.58 -23.25
N GLU A 119 -4.30 9.30 -24.31
CA GLU A 119 -5.03 8.86 -25.50
C GLU A 119 -4.24 7.92 -26.45
N ASP A 120 -2.90 7.99 -26.52
CA ASP A 120 -2.13 7.22 -27.51
C ASP A 120 -1.70 5.84 -27.02
N THR A 121 -1.45 5.70 -25.70
CA THR A 121 -1.13 4.40 -25.08
C THR A 121 -2.36 3.49 -24.99
N SER A 122 -3.57 4.05 -24.91
CA SER A 122 -4.82 3.29 -24.83
C SER A 122 -5.07 2.38 -26.04
N ALA A 123 -4.62 2.77 -27.24
CA ALA A 123 -4.79 1.98 -28.46
C ALA A 123 -3.93 0.71 -28.48
N GLU A 124 -2.80 0.69 -27.79
CA GLU A 124 -1.92 -0.48 -27.68
C GLU A 124 -2.49 -1.50 -26.67
N TYR A 125 -2.92 -1.05 -25.52
CA TYR A 125 -3.46 -1.92 -24.47
C TYR A 125 -4.86 -2.45 -24.77
N THR A 126 -5.63 -1.80 -25.65
CA THR A 126 -6.97 -2.26 -26.07
C THR A 126 -6.93 -3.66 -26.69
N LYS A 127 -5.83 -4.06 -27.28
CA LYS A 127 -5.67 -5.39 -27.90
C LYS A 127 -5.32 -6.48 -26.90
N LEU A 128 -4.83 -6.10 -25.72
CA LEU A 128 -4.54 -7.01 -24.63
C LEU A 128 -5.84 -7.30 -23.88
N TYR A 129 -6.14 -8.57 -23.68
CA TYR A 129 -7.32 -8.99 -22.92
C TYR A 129 -8.60 -8.26 -23.35
N PRO A 130 -9.09 -8.47 -24.59
CA PRO A 130 -10.21 -7.72 -25.17
C PRO A 130 -11.55 -7.95 -24.47
N ASP A 131 -11.66 -8.98 -23.64
CA ASP A 131 -12.80 -9.35 -22.79
C ASP A 131 -12.68 -8.83 -21.35
N LEU A 132 -11.55 -8.20 -20.99
CA LEU A 132 -11.31 -7.65 -19.66
C LEU A 132 -11.88 -6.23 -19.56
N TYR A 133 -13.17 -6.13 -19.30
CA TYR A 133 -13.90 -4.90 -19.05
C TYR A 133 -14.94 -5.10 -17.94
N ALA A 134 -15.20 -4.05 -17.17
CA ALA A 134 -16.35 -4.03 -16.27
C ALA A 134 -17.64 -3.99 -17.08
N ASP A 135 -18.65 -4.80 -16.69
CA ASP A 135 -19.90 -4.89 -17.43
C ASP A 135 -20.73 -3.58 -17.32
N ASP A 136 -20.75 -2.97 -16.14
CA ASP A 136 -21.57 -1.78 -15.83
C ASP A 136 -20.73 -0.69 -15.12
N PRO A 137 -19.86 0.04 -15.84
CA PRO A 137 -19.11 1.14 -15.21
C PRO A 137 -20.07 2.23 -14.70
N PRO A 138 -19.82 2.80 -13.52
CA PRO A 138 -20.73 3.77 -12.92
C PRO A 138 -20.74 5.08 -13.71
N ALA A 139 -21.93 5.61 -13.99
CA ALA A 139 -22.07 6.94 -14.55
C ALA A 139 -21.84 8.04 -13.51
N GLU A 140 -22.25 7.78 -12.26
CA GLU A 140 -22.07 8.66 -11.11
C GLU A 140 -21.86 7.80 -9.85
N PHE A 141 -21.08 8.31 -8.90
CA PHE A 141 -20.90 7.68 -7.59
C PHE A 141 -21.97 8.13 -6.61
N LYS A 142 -22.40 7.22 -5.74
CA LYS A 142 -23.30 7.53 -4.64
C LYS A 142 -22.57 8.27 -3.53
N GLU A 143 -23.23 9.28 -2.97
CA GLU A 143 -22.79 9.88 -1.71
C GLU A 143 -23.01 8.89 -0.56
N ASP A 144 -22.18 8.99 0.46
CA ASP A 144 -22.20 8.15 1.65
C ASP A 144 -22.58 8.96 2.90
N ASP A 145 -23.03 8.30 3.95
CA ASP A 145 -23.53 8.93 5.19
C ASP A 145 -22.93 8.32 6.47
N GLY A 146 -21.68 7.93 6.43
CA GLY A 146 -20.97 7.38 7.59
C GLY A 146 -20.90 5.87 7.61
N THR A 147 -21.07 5.20 6.46
CA THR A 147 -20.96 3.75 6.35
C THR A 147 -19.54 3.26 6.60
N ILE A 148 -19.41 2.15 7.34
CA ILE A 148 -18.17 1.41 7.50
C ILE A 148 -18.13 0.25 6.51
N TYR A 149 -17.10 0.22 5.69
CA TYR A 149 -16.82 -0.85 4.74
C TYR A 149 -15.65 -1.69 5.27
N LEU A 150 -15.96 -2.88 5.81
CA LEU A 150 -14.92 -3.85 6.16
C LEU A 150 -14.39 -4.48 4.88
N THR A 151 -13.09 -4.42 4.66
CA THR A 151 -12.44 -4.98 3.48
C THR A 151 -11.29 -5.89 3.89
N PHE A 152 -11.16 -7.04 3.21
CA PHE A 152 -10.17 -8.08 3.49
C PHE A 152 -9.35 -8.35 2.23
N ASP A 153 -8.04 -8.17 2.32
CA ASP A 153 -7.11 -8.38 1.23
C ASP A 153 -6.39 -9.75 1.36
N ASP A 154 -5.69 -10.14 0.31
CA ASP A 154 -4.79 -11.31 0.21
C ASP A 154 -5.46 -12.68 0.28
N GLY A 155 -6.78 -12.77 0.28
CA GLY A 155 -7.50 -14.03 0.27
C GLY A 155 -7.49 -14.75 -1.09
N PRO A 156 -8.08 -15.97 -1.14
CA PRO A 156 -8.80 -16.68 -0.09
C PRO A 156 -7.90 -17.54 0.80
N SER A 157 -7.89 -17.30 2.09
CA SER A 157 -7.05 -18.00 3.06
C SER A 157 -7.80 -19.12 3.84
N ALA A 158 -7.07 -19.82 4.70
CA ALA A 158 -7.66 -20.80 5.62
C ALA A 158 -8.56 -20.13 6.71
N ASN A 159 -8.35 -18.85 6.99
CA ASN A 159 -9.10 -18.11 8.00
C ASN A 159 -10.45 -17.58 7.48
N LEU A 160 -10.69 -17.67 6.18
CA LEU A 160 -11.90 -17.12 5.54
C LEU A 160 -13.20 -17.66 6.16
N SER A 161 -13.26 -18.95 6.47
CA SER A 161 -14.46 -19.57 7.05
C SER A 161 -14.85 -18.94 8.40
N ASP A 162 -13.87 -18.60 9.23
CA ASP A 162 -14.11 -17.97 10.53
C ASP A 162 -14.55 -16.51 10.36
N ILE A 163 -13.95 -15.79 9.42
CA ILE A 163 -14.37 -14.41 9.05
C ILE A 163 -15.83 -14.43 8.57
N LEU A 164 -16.16 -15.31 7.64
CA LEU A 164 -17.54 -15.45 7.13
C LEU A 164 -18.54 -15.83 8.24
N TYR A 165 -18.15 -16.71 9.15
CA TYR A 165 -18.98 -17.07 10.30
C TYR A 165 -19.31 -15.85 11.17
N ILE A 166 -18.29 -15.01 11.48
CA ILE A 166 -18.47 -13.79 12.26
C ILE A 166 -19.38 -12.81 11.51
N LEU A 167 -19.08 -12.49 10.25
CA LEU A 167 -19.88 -11.55 9.45
C LEU A 167 -21.34 -11.99 9.34
N ASN A 168 -21.58 -13.29 9.12
CA ASN A 168 -22.93 -13.84 9.03
C ASN A 168 -23.69 -13.77 10.37
N LYS A 169 -23.00 -13.92 11.51
CA LYS A 169 -23.59 -13.78 12.86
C LYS A 169 -24.21 -12.40 13.07
N TYR A 170 -23.63 -11.36 12.48
CA TYR A 170 -24.09 -9.97 12.59
C TYR A 170 -24.89 -9.48 11.37
N ASP A 171 -25.13 -10.36 10.40
CA ASP A 171 -25.77 -10.02 9.11
C ASP A 171 -25.05 -8.86 8.37
N ILE A 172 -23.73 -8.82 8.48
CA ILE A 172 -22.88 -7.80 7.84
C ILE A 172 -22.34 -8.35 6.53
N LYS A 173 -22.41 -7.52 5.48
CA LYS A 173 -21.73 -7.77 4.22
C LYS A 173 -20.41 -6.99 4.16
N ALA A 174 -19.39 -7.62 3.62
CA ALA A 174 -18.03 -7.09 3.50
C ALA A 174 -17.52 -7.23 2.06
N THR A 175 -16.32 -6.72 1.82
CA THR A 175 -15.65 -6.80 0.52
C THR A 175 -14.34 -7.56 0.66
N PHE A 176 -14.09 -8.48 -0.25
CA PHE A 176 -12.88 -9.30 -0.30
C PHE A 176 -12.11 -9.02 -1.58
N PHE A 177 -10.89 -8.53 -1.46
CA PHE A 177 -9.98 -8.34 -2.59
C PHE A 177 -9.05 -9.55 -2.69
N PHE A 178 -9.34 -10.44 -3.62
CA PHE A 178 -8.66 -11.71 -3.71
C PHE A 178 -7.38 -11.65 -4.55
N CYS A 179 -6.37 -12.35 -4.04
CA CYS A 179 -5.24 -12.78 -4.84
C CYS A 179 -5.61 -13.95 -5.77
N GLY A 180 -6.76 -14.56 -5.52
CA GLY A 180 -7.19 -15.72 -6.29
C GLY A 180 -6.43 -16.98 -5.90
N GLY A 181 -6.50 -18.00 -6.74
CA GLY A 181 -5.85 -19.29 -6.60
C GLY A 181 -6.37 -20.22 -7.67
N GLU A 182 -5.50 -21.07 -8.18
CA GLU A 182 -5.84 -22.01 -9.26
C GLU A 182 -6.29 -23.40 -8.73
N ASP A 183 -6.13 -23.60 -7.41
CA ASP A 183 -6.50 -24.87 -6.78
C ASP A 183 -8.00 -24.93 -6.41
N GLU A 184 -8.53 -26.15 -6.31
CA GLU A 184 -9.93 -26.42 -6.00
C GLU A 184 -10.38 -25.79 -4.68
N ILE A 185 -9.52 -25.80 -3.65
CA ILE A 185 -9.82 -25.24 -2.32
C ILE A 185 -10.00 -23.72 -2.39
N SER A 186 -9.15 -23.05 -3.15
CA SER A 186 -9.28 -21.61 -3.39
C SER A 186 -10.57 -21.27 -4.13
N GLY A 187 -10.93 -22.07 -5.14
CA GLY A 187 -12.20 -21.95 -5.85
C GLY A 187 -13.43 -22.12 -4.94
N GLU A 188 -13.44 -23.12 -4.07
CA GLU A 188 -14.51 -23.35 -3.09
C GLU A 188 -14.65 -22.18 -2.11
N ARG A 189 -13.53 -21.61 -1.64
CA ARG A 189 -13.50 -20.46 -0.75
C ARG A 189 -14.05 -19.19 -1.42
N MET A 190 -13.60 -18.89 -2.64
CA MET A 190 -14.14 -17.77 -3.41
C MET A 190 -15.64 -17.90 -3.64
N LYS A 191 -16.09 -19.12 -3.97
CA LYS A 191 -17.52 -19.42 -4.12
C LYS A 191 -18.30 -19.21 -2.82
N ALA A 192 -17.75 -19.58 -1.67
CA ALA A 192 -18.42 -19.36 -0.38
C ALA A 192 -18.66 -17.87 -0.09
N VAL A 193 -17.71 -16.98 -0.47
CA VAL A 193 -17.87 -15.52 -0.36
C VAL A 193 -19.00 -15.02 -1.26
N ALA A 194 -19.04 -15.47 -2.52
CA ALA A 194 -20.09 -15.11 -3.47
C ALA A 194 -21.47 -15.60 -3.01
N ASP A 195 -21.59 -16.87 -2.59
CA ASP A 195 -22.82 -17.48 -2.11
C ASP A 195 -23.37 -16.79 -0.83
N ALA A 196 -22.47 -16.28 0.01
CA ALA A 196 -22.80 -15.49 1.21
C ALA A 196 -23.23 -14.04 0.87
N GLY A 197 -23.11 -13.61 -0.39
CA GLY A 197 -23.55 -12.29 -0.86
C GLY A 197 -22.60 -11.16 -0.50
N HIS A 198 -21.32 -11.45 -0.26
CA HIS A 198 -20.26 -10.45 -0.12
C HIS A 198 -19.76 -10.00 -1.49
N THR A 199 -19.17 -8.81 -1.54
CA THR A 199 -18.50 -8.33 -2.77
C THR A 199 -17.13 -8.96 -2.93
N ILE A 200 -16.84 -9.40 -4.16
CA ILE A 200 -15.51 -9.84 -4.56
C ILE A 200 -14.88 -8.79 -5.47
N GLY A 201 -13.69 -8.32 -5.09
CA GLY A 201 -12.80 -7.49 -5.91
C GLY A 201 -11.53 -8.24 -6.27
N ILE A 202 -10.75 -7.67 -7.18
CA ILE A 202 -9.46 -8.19 -7.61
C ILE A 202 -8.35 -7.51 -6.83
N HIS A 203 -7.36 -8.31 -6.40
CA HIS A 203 -6.13 -7.79 -5.82
C HIS A 203 -4.93 -8.06 -6.73
N SER A 204 -4.46 -9.30 -6.83
CA SER A 204 -3.34 -9.75 -7.66
C SER A 204 -3.26 -11.26 -7.62
N ILE A 205 -2.75 -11.92 -8.65
CA ILE A 205 -2.47 -13.36 -8.56
C ILE A 205 -1.11 -13.63 -7.91
N SER A 206 -0.11 -12.85 -8.25
CA SER A 206 1.27 -13.07 -7.79
C SER A 206 1.61 -12.33 -6.51
N HIS A 207 0.97 -11.18 -6.27
CA HIS A 207 1.32 -10.22 -5.20
C HIS A 207 2.82 -9.85 -5.17
N ASP A 208 3.47 -9.93 -6.32
CA ASP A 208 4.88 -9.62 -6.53
C ASP A 208 5.00 -8.17 -7.06
N TYR A 209 5.25 -7.23 -6.16
CA TYR A 209 5.28 -5.79 -6.46
C TYR A 209 6.24 -5.43 -7.60
N GLU A 210 7.44 -6.05 -7.63
CA GLU A 210 8.44 -5.75 -8.65
C GLU A 210 7.94 -6.18 -10.03
N LYS A 211 7.26 -7.31 -10.10
CA LYS A 211 6.74 -7.87 -11.33
C LYS A 211 5.48 -7.15 -11.82
N ILE A 212 4.48 -6.99 -10.94
CA ILE A 212 3.18 -6.43 -11.35
C ILE A 212 3.27 -4.96 -11.74
N TYR A 213 4.20 -4.21 -11.15
CA TYR A 213 4.38 -2.77 -11.41
C TYR A 213 5.50 -2.45 -12.42
N GLU A 214 6.09 -3.48 -13.04
CA GLU A 214 7.10 -3.29 -14.09
C GLU A 214 6.54 -2.53 -15.30
N SER A 215 5.31 -2.86 -15.71
CA SER A 215 4.62 -2.22 -16.83
C SER A 215 3.10 -2.36 -16.73
N VAL A 216 2.36 -1.65 -17.58
CA VAL A 216 0.90 -1.81 -17.72
C VAL A 216 0.54 -3.22 -18.18
N GLU A 217 1.33 -3.79 -19.10
CA GLU A 217 1.13 -5.16 -19.59
C GLU A 217 1.29 -6.20 -18.50
N SER A 218 2.33 -6.06 -17.66
CA SER A 218 2.56 -6.95 -16.53
C SER A 218 1.42 -6.88 -15.52
N TYR A 219 0.94 -5.67 -15.23
CA TYR A 219 -0.21 -5.45 -14.37
C TYR A 219 -1.49 -6.09 -14.93
N LEU A 220 -1.78 -5.85 -16.22
CA LEU A 220 -2.94 -6.42 -16.90
C LEU A 220 -2.91 -7.95 -16.93
N ALA A 221 -1.73 -8.55 -17.13
CA ALA A 221 -1.57 -10.01 -17.14
C ALA A 221 -1.91 -10.60 -15.76
N ASP A 222 -1.31 -10.07 -14.70
CA ASP A 222 -1.54 -10.49 -13.31
C ASP A 222 -3.02 -10.31 -12.89
N PHE A 223 -3.59 -9.17 -13.23
CA PHE A 223 -5.00 -8.85 -12.98
C PHE A 223 -5.94 -9.81 -13.71
N TYR A 224 -5.67 -10.09 -14.99
CA TYR A 224 -6.52 -10.96 -15.80
C TYR A 224 -6.57 -12.39 -15.30
N ASP A 225 -5.44 -12.92 -14.84
CA ASP A 225 -5.37 -14.26 -14.27
C ASP A 225 -6.25 -14.35 -13.00
N THR A 226 -6.18 -13.36 -12.11
CA THR A 226 -7.07 -13.30 -10.94
C THR A 226 -8.54 -13.18 -11.35
N TYR A 227 -8.85 -12.26 -12.28
CA TYR A 227 -10.21 -12.04 -12.77
C TYR A 227 -10.82 -13.33 -13.33
N LYS A 228 -10.05 -14.05 -14.14
CA LYS A 228 -10.45 -15.33 -14.74
C LYS A 228 -10.71 -16.38 -13.67
N ASN A 229 -9.81 -16.55 -12.70
CA ASN A 229 -9.95 -17.53 -11.63
C ASN A 229 -11.19 -17.26 -10.77
N VAL A 230 -11.46 -15.98 -10.43
CA VAL A 230 -12.67 -15.60 -9.70
C VAL A 230 -13.93 -15.92 -10.54
N TYR A 231 -13.94 -15.56 -11.81
CA TYR A 231 -15.07 -15.80 -12.67
C TYR A 231 -15.35 -17.30 -12.88
N GLU A 232 -14.32 -18.10 -13.12
CA GLU A 232 -14.45 -19.56 -13.29
C GLU A 232 -14.97 -20.26 -12.02
N ALA A 233 -14.51 -19.80 -10.83
CA ALA A 233 -14.92 -20.38 -9.56
C ALA A 233 -16.32 -19.96 -9.12
N THR A 234 -16.72 -18.72 -9.38
CA THR A 234 -17.91 -18.11 -8.76
C THR A 234 -19.03 -17.74 -9.75
N GLY A 235 -18.70 -17.56 -11.02
CA GLY A 235 -19.58 -16.93 -12.02
C GLY A 235 -19.72 -15.41 -11.87
N VAL A 236 -19.06 -14.80 -10.87
CA VAL A 236 -19.08 -13.35 -10.64
C VAL A 236 -18.02 -12.68 -11.50
N LYS A 237 -18.38 -11.60 -12.17
CA LYS A 237 -17.43 -10.70 -12.84
C LYS A 237 -17.11 -9.54 -11.91
N PRO A 238 -15.92 -9.52 -11.28
CA PRO A 238 -15.54 -8.41 -10.42
C PRO A 238 -15.49 -7.10 -11.19
N GLN A 239 -15.97 -6.02 -10.57
CA GLN A 239 -15.98 -4.68 -11.19
C GLN A 239 -15.12 -3.69 -10.41
N ILE A 240 -14.63 -4.12 -9.26
CA ILE A 240 -13.78 -3.33 -8.38
C ILE A 240 -12.47 -4.05 -8.10
N PHE A 241 -11.48 -3.28 -7.73
CA PHE A 241 -10.17 -3.82 -7.40
C PHE A 241 -9.43 -2.96 -6.38
N ARG A 242 -8.36 -3.50 -5.83
CA ARG A 242 -7.42 -2.79 -4.99
C ARG A 242 -6.00 -3.12 -5.42
N PHE A 243 -5.18 -2.09 -5.54
CA PHE A 243 -3.77 -2.24 -5.84
C PHE A 243 -3.02 -2.89 -4.66
N PRO A 244 -2.18 -3.91 -4.88
CA PRO A 244 -1.23 -4.36 -3.87
C PRO A 244 -0.37 -3.22 -3.32
N GLY A 245 -0.45 -2.98 -2.00
CA GLY A 245 0.22 -1.86 -1.35
C GLY A 245 -0.39 -0.48 -1.60
N GLY A 246 -1.62 -0.42 -2.16
CA GLY A 246 -2.32 0.82 -2.50
C GLY A 246 -2.00 1.36 -3.89
N SER A 247 -2.85 2.27 -4.36
CA SER A 247 -2.75 2.82 -5.73
C SER A 247 -1.50 3.65 -5.99
N ILE A 248 -0.84 4.12 -4.92
CA ILE A 248 0.42 4.86 -4.96
C ILE A 248 1.36 4.30 -3.91
N ASN A 249 2.42 3.64 -4.36
CA ASN A 249 3.44 3.06 -3.50
C ASN A 249 4.84 3.20 -4.14
N ASN A 250 5.88 2.73 -3.45
CA ASN A 250 7.25 2.88 -3.92
C ASN A 250 7.56 2.09 -5.20
N TYR A 251 6.82 1.02 -5.48
CA TYR A 251 7.07 0.14 -6.64
C TYR A 251 6.38 0.64 -7.91
N ASN A 252 5.23 1.33 -7.78
CA ASN A 252 4.44 1.75 -8.94
C ASN A 252 4.60 3.23 -9.32
N ARG A 253 5.56 3.94 -8.76
CA ARG A 253 5.77 5.39 -8.99
C ARG A 253 5.84 5.78 -10.46
N LEU A 254 6.37 4.90 -11.30
CA LEU A 254 6.55 5.16 -12.74
C LEU A 254 5.34 4.75 -13.58
N THR A 255 4.53 3.82 -13.08
CA THR A 255 3.48 3.15 -13.87
C THR A 255 2.07 3.42 -13.36
N TYR A 256 1.90 3.88 -12.09
CA TYR A 256 0.58 3.99 -11.47
C TYR A 256 -0.42 4.83 -12.27
N LYS A 257 -0.01 5.97 -12.85
CA LYS A 257 -0.91 6.83 -13.64
C LYS A 257 -1.41 6.11 -14.88
N GLN A 258 -0.53 5.39 -15.57
CA GLN A 258 -0.88 4.64 -16.79
C GLN A 258 -1.76 3.44 -16.44
N ILE A 259 -1.45 2.72 -15.37
CA ILE A 259 -2.26 1.59 -14.89
C ILE A 259 -3.66 2.09 -14.48
N ILE A 260 -3.75 3.15 -13.67
CA ILE A 260 -5.03 3.75 -13.28
C ILE A 260 -5.84 4.17 -14.50
N ALA A 261 -5.23 4.88 -15.45
CA ALA A 261 -5.89 5.32 -16.67
C ALA A 261 -6.43 4.14 -17.49
N GLU A 262 -5.64 3.09 -17.66
CA GLU A 262 -6.04 1.90 -18.40
C GLU A 262 -7.16 1.12 -17.69
N MET A 263 -7.08 0.91 -16.38
CA MET A 263 -8.10 0.22 -15.61
C MET A 263 -9.42 1.00 -15.55
N THR A 264 -9.33 2.33 -15.41
CA THR A 264 -10.50 3.23 -15.48
C THR A 264 -11.12 3.21 -16.89
N ARG A 265 -10.31 3.22 -17.93
CA ARG A 265 -10.80 3.08 -19.34
C ARG A 265 -11.53 1.76 -19.56
N ARG A 266 -11.13 0.70 -18.87
CA ARG A 266 -11.82 -0.61 -18.86
C ARG A 266 -13.08 -0.62 -17.98
N GLY A 267 -13.37 0.47 -17.28
CA GLY A 267 -14.58 0.63 -16.45
C GLY A 267 -14.44 0.10 -15.03
N PHE A 268 -13.26 -0.37 -14.63
CA PHE A 268 -13.01 -0.82 -13.26
C PHE A 268 -12.86 0.34 -12.29
N VAL A 269 -13.38 0.18 -11.06
CA VAL A 269 -13.23 1.13 -9.96
C VAL A 269 -12.23 0.56 -8.93
N TYR A 270 -11.25 1.38 -8.52
CA TYR A 270 -10.29 0.97 -7.50
C TYR A 270 -10.53 1.68 -6.17
N TYR A 271 -10.21 0.97 -5.10
CA TYR A 271 -10.38 1.44 -3.73
C TYR A 271 -9.08 1.31 -2.95
N ASP A 272 -8.58 2.43 -2.46
CA ASP A 272 -7.65 2.45 -1.35
C ASP A 272 -8.42 2.38 -0.03
N TRP A 273 -7.88 2.87 1.05
CA TRP A 273 -8.47 2.87 2.38
C TRP A 273 -8.16 4.17 3.12
N ASN A 274 -8.92 4.47 4.14
CA ASN A 274 -8.66 5.59 5.05
C ASN A 274 -8.56 5.14 6.51
N VAL A 275 -8.80 3.87 6.79
CA VAL A 275 -8.55 3.23 8.08
C VAL A 275 -7.79 1.93 7.84
N SER A 276 -6.73 1.68 8.60
CA SER A 276 -5.95 0.43 8.53
C SER A 276 -5.92 -0.25 9.90
N GLY A 277 -6.16 -1.56 9.92
CA GLY A 277 -5.92 -2.39 11.09
C GLY A 277 -4.45 -2.65 11.37
N GLU A 278 -3.57 -2.46 10.37
CA GLU A 278 -2.14 -2.79 10.43
C GLU A 278 -1.87 -4.26 10.80
N ASP A 279 -2.79 -5.14 10.43
CA ASP A 279 -2.76 -6.57 10.75
C ASP A 279 -1.77 -7.38 9.88
N ALA A 280 -1.26 -6.79 8.80
CA ALA A 280 -0.22 -7.39 7.96
C ALA A 280 1.21 -7.10 8.43
N VAL A 281 1.42 -6.18 9.38
CA VAL A 281 2.76 -5.88 9.88
C VAL A 281 3.30 -7.03 10.72
N HIS A 282 4.63 -7.18 10.73
CA HIS A 282 5.28 -8.18 11.58
C HIS A 282 4.97 -7.88 13.07
N ASP A 283 4.63 -8.90 13.83
CA ASP A 283 4.27 -8.81 15.25
C ASP A 283 2.95 -8.06 15.54
N ALA A 284 2.05 -7.90 14.57
CA ALA A 284 0.71 -7.40 14.84
C ALA A 284 0.00 -8.30 15.88
N ASP A 285 -0.44 -7.71 16.98
CA ASP A 285 -1.26 -8.38 17.96
C ASP A 285 -2.73 -7.92 17.87
N TRP A 286 -3.64 -8.73 18.36
CA TRP A 286 -5.07 -8.45 18.29
C TRP A 286 -5.48 -7.14 19.00
N THR A 287 -4.77 -6.72 20.05
CA THR A 287 -5.05 -5.46 20.77
C THR A 287 -4.67 -4.25 19.92
N SER A 288 -3.53 -4.33 19.22
CA SER A 288 -3.09 -3.29 18.28
C SER A 288 -4.09 -3.13 17.16
N ILE A 289 -4.52 -4.24 16.54
CA ILE A 289 -5.49 -4.24 15.45
C ILE A 289 -6.81 -3.59 15.88
N TYR A 290 -7.33 -4.01 17.06
CA TYR A 290 -8.53 -3.43 17.65
C TYR A 290 -8.42 -1.91 17.81
N ASN A 291 -7.35 -1.45 18.45
CA ASN A 291 -7.14 -0.03 18.69
C ASN A 291 -6.94 0.75 17.39
N ASN A 292 -6.20 0.23 16.42
CA ASN A 292 -5.96 0.87 15.13
C ASN A 292 -7.27 1.10 14.37
N VAL A 293 -8.12 0.07 14.29
CA VAL A 293 -9.43 0.20 13.61
C VAL A 293 -10.31 1.22 14.32
N LEU A 294 -10.50 1.11 15.64
CA LEU A 294 -11.40 2.02 16.36
C LEU A 294 -10.90 3.45 16.36
N THR A 295 -9.61 3.68 16.65
CA THR A 295 -9.02 5.01 16.63
C THR A 295 -9.01 5.60 15.21
N GLY A 296 -8.78 4.77 14.20
CA GLY A 296 -8.85 5.17 12.80
C GLY A 296 -10.25 5.64 12.41
N ILE A 297 -11.29 4.94 12.83
CA ILE A 297 -12.69 5.31 12.58
C ILE A 297 -13.07 6.57 13.38
N GLU A 298 -12.71 6.65 14.66
CA GLU A 298 -12.99 7.81 15.51
C GLU A 298 -12.37 9.11 14.96
N ASN A 299 -11.14 9.03 14.43
CA ASN A 299 -10.42 10.17 13.87
C ASN A 299 -10.73 10.41 12.38
N ASN A 300 -11.55 9.57 11.76
CA ASN A 300 -11.89 9.71 10.34
C ASN A 300 -12.78 10.94 10.12
N THR A 301 -12.37 11.79 9.19
CA THR A 301 -13.10 13.01 8.81
C THR A 301 -13.85 12.87 7.48
N SER A 302 -13.77 11.69 6.86
CA SER A 302 -14.50 11.39 5.62
C SER A 302 -15.95 11.00 5.92
N ASP A 303 -16.79 11.05 4.90
CA ASP A 303 -18.18 10.60 4.90
C ASP A 303 -18.34 9.06 5.02
N LYS A 304 -17.23 8.31 4.99
CA LYS A 304 -17.19 6.85 5.12
C LYS A 304 -15.86 6.37 5.67
N ALA A 305 -15.82 5.15 6.17
CA ALA A 305 -14.60 4.45 6.54
C ALA A 305 -14.42 3.19 5.68
N ILE A 306 -13.37 3.15 4.86
CA ILE A 306 -12.93 1.93 4.19
C ILE A 306 -11.78 1.35 5.01
N VAL A 307 -12.05 0.23 5.68
CA VAL A 307 -11.14 -0.40 6.64
C VAL A 307 -10.35 -1.49 5.94
N LEU A 308 -9.03 -1.32 5.88
CA LEU A 308 -8.10 -2.35 5.40
C LEU A 308 -7.80 -3.35 6.49
N LEU A 309 -8.13 -4.60 6.23
CA LEU A 309 -7.77 -5.78 6.98
C LEU A 309 -7.28 -6.87 6.02
N HIS A 310 -6.70 -7.93 6.57
CA HIS A 310 -6.29 -9.12 5.83
C HIS A 310 -6.89 -10.38 6.48
N GLU A 311 -6.94 -11.47 5.74
CA GLU A 311 -7.44 -12.75 6.26
C GLU A 311 -6.41 -13.43 7.18
N LYS A 312 -6.03 -12.76 8.29
CA LYS A 312 -5.06 -13.24 9.28
C LYS A 312 -5.75 -13.79 10.53
N GLN A 313 -5.08 -14.70 11.23
CA GLN A 313 -5.61 -15.29 12.46
C GLN A 313 -5.86 -14.23 13.56
N GLN A 314 -4.98 -13.23 13.67
CA GLN A 314 -5.12 -12.14 14.63
C GLN A 314 -6.34 -11.27 14.33
N THR A 315 -6.64 -11.08 13.05
CA THR A 315 -7.85 -10.38 12.58
C THR A 315 -9.10 -11.15 12.98
N VAL A 316 -9.12 -12.47 12.76
CA VAL A 316 -10.23 -13.33 13.23
C VAL A 316 -10.49 -13.17 14.72
N TYR A 317 -9.43 -13.18 15.55
CA TYR A 317 -9.58 -13.08 17.02
C TYR A 317 -10.22 -11.78 17.49
N VAL A 318 -10.09 -10.69 16.74
CA VAL A 318 -10.54 -9.36 17.17
C VAL A 318 -11.78 -8.86 16.41
N LEU A 319 -12.10 -9.48 15.28
CA LEU A 319 -13.14 -9.00 14.37
C LEU A 319 -14.51 -8.87 15.06
N GLU A 320 -14.87 -9.85 15.90
CA GLU A 320 -16.12 -9.84 16.64
C GLU A 320 -16.19 -8.67 17.63
N ASP A 321 -15.12 -8.44 18.41
CA ASP A 321 -15.05 -7.33 19.38
C ASP A 321 -15.08 -5.96 18.69
N VAL A 322 -14.44 -5.83 17.51
CA VAL A 322 -14.51 -4.61 16.68
C VAL A 322 -15.94 -4.34 16.21
N ILE A 323 -16.62 -5.35 15.67
CA ILE A 323 -17.99 -5.22 15.19
C ILE A 323 -18.93 -4.86 16.34
N ASP A 324 -18.85 -5.56 17.48
CA ASP A 324 -19.68 -5.29 18.64
C ASP A 324 -19.53 -3.84 19.14
N LYS A 325 -18.29 -3.35 19.20
CA LYS A 325 -18.01 -1.98 19.62
C LYS A 325 -18.57 -0.96 18.64
N LEU A 326 -18.39 -1.16 17.34
CA LEU A 326 -18.86 -0.24 16.32
C LEU A 326 -20.42 -0.20 16.26
N ILE A 327 -21.09 -1.35 16.42
CA ILE A 327 -22.56 -1.40 16.54
C ILE A 327 -23.02 -0.64 17.78
N ALA A 328 -22.36 -0.87 18.93
CA ALA A 328 -22.68 -0.18 20.17
C ALA A 328 -22.52 1.34 20.09
N ASP A 329 -21.58 1.82 19.27
CA ASP A 329 -21.36 3.24 19.00
C ASP A 329 -22.34 3.80 17.94
N GLY A 330 -23.17 2.96 17.34
CA GLY A 330 -24.21 3.38 16.40
C GLY A 330 -23.80 3.42 14.95
N TYR A 331 -22.64 2.85 14.60
CA TYR A 331 -22.19 2.74 13.21
C TYR A 331 -22.96 1.65 12.46
N HIS A 332 -23.05 1.80 11.16
CA HIS A 332 -23.61 0.80 10.25
C HIS A 332 -22.59 0.35 9.20
N PHE A 333 -22.81 -0.81 8.62
CA PHE A 333 -21.88 -1.46 7.72
C PHE A 333 -22.45 -1.59 6.32
N GLY A 334 -21.58 -1.55 5.33
CA GLY A 334 -21.87 -1.82 3.94
C GLY A 334 -20.79 -2.64 3.26
N GLN A 335 -21.03 -3.01 2.02
CA GLN A 335 -20.03 -3.58 1.14
C GLN A 335 -19.75 -2.63 -0.02
N LEU A 336 -18.50 -2.58 -0.50
CA LEU A 336 -18.16 -1.80 -1.68
C LEU A 336 -18.78 -2.44 -2.92
N ASP A 337 -19.26 -1.60 -3.81
CA ASP A 337 -19.58 -1.94 -5.19
C ASP A 337 -19.04 -0.82 -6.09
N ASN A 338 -19.13 -0.97 -7.40
CA ASN A 338 -18.61 0.03 -8.33
C ASN A 338 -19.35 1.37 -8.31
N THR A 339 -20.41 1.53 -7.51
CA THR A 339 -21.18 2.78 -7.37
C THR A 339 -20.84 3.58 -6.12
N VAL A 340 -20.14 3.00 -5.15
CA VAL A 340 -19.65 3.72 -3.97
C VAL A 340 -18.52 4.65 -4.39
N LYS A 341 -18.56 5.91 -3.97
CA LYS A 341 -17.50 6.87 -4.28
C LYS A 341 -16.15 6.39 -3.69
N PRO A 342 -15.12 6.17 -4.52
CA PRO A 342 -13.87 5.61 -4.02
C PRO A 342 -13.11 6.59 -3.13
N ILE A 343 -12.33 6.02 -2.21
CA ILE A 343 -11.22 6.69 -1.54
C ILE A 343 -9.96 6.25 -2.25
N ASN A 344 -9.22 7.20 -2.77
CA ASN A 344 -8.03 6.98 -3.55
C ASN A 344 -6.88 7.78 -2.95
N PHE A 345 -5.69 7.18 -2.90
CA PHE A 345 -4.50 7.91 -2.48
C PHE A 345 -4.17 9.02 -3.48
N SER A 346 -3.69 10.13 -2.94
CA SER A 346 -3.17 11.22 -3.74
C SER A 346 -1.78 11.58 -3.23
N TYR A 347 -0.85 11.88 -4.15
CA TYR A 347 0.33 12.60 -3.70
C TYR A 347 -0.15 13.91 -3.09
N ARG A 348 0.31 14.20 -1.88
CA ARG A 348 0.25 15.57 -1.37
C ARG A 348 1.32 16.32 -2.16
N ASP A 349 0.86 17.23 -3.03
CA ASP A 349 1.70 18.23 -3.67
C ASP A 349 2.46 19.05 -2.62
#